data_942e981333a37c4abaf033bebb99df00
#
_entry.id   942e981333a37c4abaf033bebb99df00
#
_cell.length_a   1.000
_cell.length_b   1.000
_cell.length_c   1.000
_cell.angle_alpha   90.00
_cell.angle_beta   90.00
_cell.angle_gamma   90.00
#
_symmetry.space_group_name_H-M   'P 1'
#
loop_
_entity.id
_entity.type
_entity.pdbx_description
1 polymer ?
#
loop_
_entity_poly.entity_id
_entity_poly.type
_entity_poly.pdbx_seq_one_letter_code
_entity_poly.pdbx_strand_id
1 'polypeptide(L)'
;YSEGWQGMVMPGGHIRQLVNGLAEIGVLAECDALLSGYLGSAEQGEEILAAVARLKALNPAALYFCDPVMGHPDKGCIVAPGVADFLKTRALACTDMLAPNLLELEQLTGRDIRNVPEAIEACQQL
;
A
#
# COMPACT_ATOMS: atom_id res chain seq x y z
N TYR A 1 -1.57 6.10 -21.64
CA TYR A 1 -2.60 5.08 -21.32
C TYR A 1 -3.97 5.44 -21.89
N SER A 2 -4.07 5.99 -23.08
CA SER A 2 -5.36 6.48 -23.59
C SER A 2 -6.11 5.47 -24.49
N GLU A 3 -5.45 4.44 -25.01
CA GLU A 3 -6.12 3.47 -25.89
C GLU A 3 -5.50 2.07 -25.72
N GLY A 4 -6.34 1.07 -25.45
CA GLY A 4 -5.94 -0.33 -25.53
C GLY A 4 -5.28 -0.93 -24.30
N TRP A 5 -5.48 -0.35 -23.10
CA TRP A 5 -5.07 -0.99 -21.86
C TRP A 5 -5.87 -2.28 -21.64
N GLN A 6 -5.18 -3.39 -21.56
CA GLN A 6 -5.77 -4.68 -21.23
C GLN A 6 -5.08 -5.25 -20.01
N GLY A 7 -5.87 -5.68 -19.05
CA GLY A 7 -5.35 -6.26 -17.81
C GLY A 7 -6.47 -6.89 -17.00
N MET A 8 -6.07 -7.61 -15.97
CA MET A 8 -6.95 -8.30 -15.04
C MET A 8 -6.47 -8.05 -13.62
N VAL A 9 -7.40 -7.74 -12.73
CA VAL A 9 -7.12 -7.73 -11.30
C VAL A 9 -7.03 -9.18 -10.83
N MET A 10 -5.86 -9.57 -10.32
CA MET A 10 -5.65 -10.92 -9.78
C MET A 10 -6.44 -11.08 -8.48
N PRO A 11 -7.09 -12.24 -8.25
CA PRO A 11 -7.73 -12.52 -6.97
C PRO A 11 -6.72 -12.46 -5.80
N GLY A 12 -7.15 -11.94 -4.65
CA GLY A 12 -6.29 -11.84 -3.45
C GLY A 12 -5.67 -13.18 -3.05
N GLY A 13 -6.37 -14.29 -3.25
CA GLY A 13 -5.87 -15.64 -3.02
C GLY A 13 -4.57 -15.99 -3.74
N HIS A 14 -4.26 -15.36 -4.89
CA HIS A 14 -2.96 -15.54 -5.56
C HIS A 14 -1.80 -14.97 -4.76
N ILE A 15 -1.99 -13.79 -4.13
CA ILE A 15 -0.98 -13.18 -3.25
C ILE A 15 -0.69 -14.14 -2.10
N ARG A 16 -1.73 -14.67 -1.46
CA ARG A 16 -1.59 -15.65 -0.39
C ARG A 16 -0.80 -16.89 -0.81
N GLN A 17 -1.10 -17.45 -1.99
CA GLN A 17 -0.40 -18.62 -2.51
C GLN A 17 1.09 -18.34 -2.76
N LEU A 18 1.42 -17.18 -3.34
CA LEU A 18 2.82 -16.76 -3.55
C LEU A 18 3.57 -16.62 -2.23
N VAL A 19 2.97 -15.94 -1.25
CA VAL A 19 3.56 -15.76 0.09
C VAL A 19 3.76 -17.11 0.80
N ASN A 20 2.80 -18.03 0.67
CA ASN A 20 2.94 -19.38 1.20
C ASN A 20 4.15 -20.11 0.57
N GLY A 21 4.27 -20.07 -0.75
CA GLY A 21 5.41 -20.68 -1.44
C GLY A 21 6.76 -20.10 -1.00
N LEU A 22 6.87 -18.77 -0.85
CA LEU A 22 8.09 -18.12 -0.34
C LEU A 22 8.41 -18.53 1.11
N ALA A 23 7.39 -18.73 1.93
CA ALA A 23 7.59 -19.20 3.30
C ALA A 23 8.02 -20.66 3.36
N GLU A 24 7.45 -21.53 2.52
CA GLU A 24 7.79 -22.97 2.46
C GLU A 24 9.25 -23.19 2.07
N ILE A 25 9.81 -22.37 1.19
CA ILE A 25 11.22 -22.45 0.79
C ILE A 25 12.15 -21.64 1.69
N GLY A 26 11.63 -21.01 2.76
CA GLY A 26 12.41 -20.27 3.75
C GLY A 26 12.80 -18.84 3.36
N VAL A 27 12.56 -18.41 2.13
CA VAL A 27 12.97 -17.09 1.61
C VAL A 27 12.26 -15.95 2.33
N LEU A 28 11.02 -16.14 2.76
CA LEU A 28 10.27 -15.09 3.45
C LEU A 28 10.96 -14.64 4.76
N ALA A 29 11.62 -15.55 5.48
CA ALA A 29 12.35 -15.24 6.71
C ALA A 29 13.64 -14.43 6.47
N GLU A 30 14.17 -14.45 5.25
CA GLU A 30 15.37 -13.72 4.84
C GLU A 30 15.05 -12.32 4.27
N CYS A 31 13.75 -11.98 4.09
CA CYS A 31 13.36 -10.68 3.58
C CYS A 31 13.49 -9.60 4.66
N ASP A 32 14.14 -8.48 4.30
CA ASP A 32 14.28 -7.31 5.17
C ASP A 32 13.11 -6.34 5.07
N ALA A 33 12.35 -6.41 3.98
CA ALA A 33 11.21 -5.53 3.77
C ALA A 33 10.14 -6.16 2.85
N LEU A 34 8.90 -5.69 3.02
CA LEU A 34 7.81 -5.88 2.07
C LEU A 34 7.45 -4.52 1.48
N LEU A 35 7.40 -4.43 0.16
CA LEU A 35 6.96 -3.26 -0.58
C LEU A 35 5.62 -3.54 -1.24
N SER A 36 4.64 -2.67 -1.01
CA SER A 36 3.37 -2.67 -1.74
C SER A 36 3.19 -1.38 -2.53
N GLY A 37 2.49 -1.48 -3.66
CA GLY A 37 2.13 -0.36 -4.52
C GLY A 37 0.66 -0.43 -4.91
N TYR A 38 0.37 -0.30 -6.22
CA TYR A 38 -0.99 -0.31 -6.74
C TYR A 38 -1.77 -1.56 -6.30
N LEU A 39 -2.97 -1.32 -5.79
CA LEU A 39 -3.94 -2.35 -5.42
C LEU A 39 -5.14 -2.32 -6.36
N GLY A 40 -5.49 -3.46 -6.91
CA GLY A 40 -6.68 -3.62 -7.74
C GLY A 40 -7.97 -3.80 -6.92
N SER A 41 -7.86 -4.15 -5.63
CA SER A 41 -8.98 -4.31 -4.71
C SER A 41 -8.53 -4.19 -3.25
N ALA A 42 -9.48 -3.88 -2.36
CA ALA A 42 -9.23 -3.91 -0.90
C ALA A 42 -8.91 -5.33 -0.40
N GLU A 43 -9.47 -6.38 -1.03
CA GLU A 43 -9.14 -7.77 -0.72
C GLU A 43 -7.65 -8.07 -0.93
N GLN A 44 -7.06 -7.60 -2.04
CA GLN A 44 -5.60 -7.71 -2.25
C GLN A 44 -4.84 -7.02 -1.13
N GLY A 45 -5.31 -5.86 -0.68
CA GLY A 45 -4.72 -5.13 0.44
C GLY A 45 -4.70 -5.95 1.74
N GLU A 46 -5.79 -6.61 2.08
CA GLU A 46 -5.85 -7.47 3.28
C GLU A 46 -4.87 -8.65 3.17
N GLU A 47 -4.69 -9.24 1.99
CA GLU A 47 -3.67 -10.29 1.78
C GLU A 47 -2.23 -9.75 1.93
N ILE A 48 -1.99 -8.51 1.50
CA ILE A 48 -0.70 -7.83 1.74
C ILE A 48 -0.47 -7.63 3.24
N LEU A 49 -1.46 -7.15 4.01
CA LEU A 49 -1.29 -7.00 5.46
C LEU A 49 -1.08 -8.35 6.17
N ALA A 50 -1.73 -9.40 5.72
CA ALA A 50 -1.47 -10.76 6.22
C ALA A 50 -0.03 -11.20 5.93
N ALA A 51 0.49 -10.89 4.73
CA ALA A 51 1.89 -11.14 4.37
C ALA A 51 2.87 -10.34 5.23
N VAL A 52 2.58 -9.05 5.50
CA VAL A 52 3.37 -8.19 6.40
C VAL A 52 3.42 -8.78 7.81
N ALA A 53 2.28 -9.18 8.36
CA ALA A 53 2.22 -9.77 9.68
C ALA A 53 3.06 -11.07 9.77
N ARG A 54 2.97 -11.91 8.73
CA ARG A 54 3.76 -13.14 8.64
C ARG A 54 5.26 -12.86 8.53
N LEU A 55 5.65 -11.90 7.68
CA LEU A 55 7.04 -11.48 7.53
C LEU A 55 7.60 -10.99 8.86
N LYS A 56 6.92 -10.06 9.54
CA LYS A 56 7.36 -9.50 10.83
C LYS A 56 7.38 -10.54 11.96
N ALA A 57 6.56 -11.59 11.89
CA ALA A 57 6.62 -12.71 12.81
C ALA A 57 7.89 -13.56 12.62
N LEU A 58 8.37 -13.71 11.37
CA LEU A 58 9.59 -14.44 11.02
C LEU A 58 10.85 -13.58 11.18
N ASN A 59 10.77 -12.31 10.81
CA ASN A 59 11.83 -11.32 10.93
C ASN A 59 11.27 -10.02 11.57
N PRO A 60 11.37 -9.87 12.91
CA PRO A 60 10.84 -8.68 13.61
C PRO A 60 11.48 -7.34 13.19
N ALA A 61 12.66 -7.37 12.57
CA ALA A 61 13.34 -6.18 12.05
C ALA A 61 12.86 -5.78 10.64
N ALA A 62 12.06 -6.61 9.98
CA ALA A 62 11.56 -6.33 8.63
C ALA A 62 10.61 -5.12 8.62
N LEU A 63 10.71 -4.31 7.55
CA LEU A 63 9.93 -3.11 7.36
C LEU A 63 8.80 -3.33 6.35
N TYR A 64 7.69 -2.65 6.56
CA TYR A 64 6.64 -2.51 5.56
C TYR A 64 6.69 -1.12 4.92
N PHE A 65 7.02 -1.08 3.64
CA PHE A 65 7.00 0.12 2.82
C PHE A 65 5.72 0.14 1.97
N CYS A 66 4.87 1.13 2.17
CA CYS A 66 3.63 1.31 1.43
C CYS A 66 3.74 2.51 0.48
N ASP A 67 3.62 2.26 -0.83
CA ASP A 67 3.28 3.29 -1.81
C ASP A 67 1.75 3.31 -1.93
N PRO A 68 1.06 4.33 -1.34
CA PRO A 68 -0.40 4.32 -1.18
C PRO A 68 -1.10 4.80 -2.44
N VAL A 69 -0.86 4.15 -3.57
CA VAL A 69 -1.37 4.57 -4.88
C VAL A 69 -2.88 4.72 -4.85
N MET A 70 -3.36 5.96 -4.97
CA MET A 70 -4.79 6.29 -5.08
C MET A 70 -5.13 7.02 -6.37
N GLY A 71 -4.17 7.76 -6.94
CA GLY A 71 -4.40 8.55 -8.13
C GLY A 71 -3.30 9.57 -8.40
N HIS A 72 -3.65 10.58 -9.17
CA HIS A 72 -2.73 11.65 -9.53
C HIS A 72 -3.42 13.02 -9.34
N PRO A 73 -2.72 14.09 -8.93
CA PRO A 73 -3.31 15.41 -8.74
C PRO A 73 -4.15 15.91 -9.91
N ASP A 74 -3.71 15.63 -11.15
CA ASP A 74 -4.42 16.06 -12.37
C ASP A 74 -5.65 15.19 -12.73
N LYS A 75 -5.76 13.98 -12.19
CA LYS A 75 -6.80 12.99 -12.55
C LYS A 75 -7.72 12.63 -11.40
N GLY A 76 -7.37 13.05 -10.20
CA GLY A 76 -8.08 12.66 -8.98
C GLY A 76 -7.84 11.20 -8.59
N CYS A 77 -8.67 10.70 -7.69
CA CYS A 77 -8.62 9.32 -7.21
C CYS A 77 -9.14 8.38 -8.30
N ILE A 78 -8.33 7.40 -8.72
CA ILE A 78 -8.59 6.48 -9.84
C ILE A 78 -8.63 5.00 -9.43
N VAL A 79 -8.38 4.69 -8.16
CA VAL A 79 -8.40 3.31 -7.66
C VAL A 79 -9.82 2.77 -7.50
N ALA A 80 -9.93 1.44 -7.47
CA ALA A 80 -11.20 0.76 -7.29
C ALA A 80 -11.89 1.15 -5.95
N PRO A 81 -13.23 1.08 -5.89
CA PRO A 81 -13.97 1.35 -4.66
C PRO A 81 -13.43 0.54 -3.47
N GLY A 82 -13.30 1.19 -2.32
CA GLY A 82 -12.80 0.59 -1.09
C GLY A 82 -11.27 0.58 -0.93
N VAL A 83 -10.49 0.76 -2.01
CA VAL A 83 -9.01 0.78 -1.90
C VAL A 83 -8.53 2.00 -1.12
N ALA A 84 -9.06 3.19 -1.39
CA ALA A 84 -8.68 4.40 -0.66
C ALA A 84 -9.02 4.30 0.83
N ASP A 85 -10.20 3.78 1.17
CA ASP A 85 -10.60 3.55 2.58
C ASP A 85 -9.72 2.51 3.26
N PHE A 86 -9.39 1.42 2.57
CA PHE A 86 -8.44 0.42 3.07
C PHE A 86 -7.07 1.05 3.39
N LEU A 87 -6.53 1.85 2.49
CA LEU A 87 -5.23 2.52 2.69
C LEU A 87 -5.27 3.46 3.90
N LYS A 88 -6.34 4.25 4.06
CA LYS A 88 -6.53 5.18 5.19
C LYS A 88 -6.71 4.49 6.55
N THR A 89 -7.48 3.41 6.58
CA THR A 89 -7.95 2.83 7.83
C THR A 89 -7.17 1.59 8.27
N ARG A 90 -6.59 0.86 7.33
CA ARG A 90 -5.94 -0.43 7.56
C ARG A 90 -4.45 -0.39 7.30
N ALA A 91 -4.04 -0.01 6.07
CA ALA A 91 -2.65 -0.06 5.67
C ALA A 91 -1.78 0.94 6.45
N LEU A 92 -2.26 2.17 6.62
CA LEU A 92 -1.54 3.23 7.33
C LEU A 92 -1.09 2.80 8.74
N ALA A 93 -1.97 2.14 9.50
CA ALA A 93 -1.68 1.67 10.86
C ALA A 93 -0.60 0.58 10.94
N CYS A 94 -0.29 -0.09 9.82
CA CYS A 94 0.68 -1.19 9.74
C CYS A 94 1.99 -0.77 9.05
N THR A 95 2.04 0.44 8.49
CA THR A 95 3.12 0.92 7.63
C THR A 95 4.27 1.50 8.45
N ASP A 96 5.51 1.09 8.15
CA ASP A 96 6.72 1.69 8.73
C ASP A 96 7.26 2.84 7.87
N MET A 97 7.08 2.75 6.56
CA MET A 97 7.49 3.78 5.59
C MET A 97 6.40 4.02 4.55
N LEU A 98 6.13 5.28 4.25
CA LEU A 98 5.06 5.70 3.36
C LEU A 98 5.59 6.67 2.30
N ALA A 99 5.18 6.53 1.04
CA ALA A 99 5.62 7.38 -0.08
C ALA A 99 4.43 7.98 -0.86
N PRO A 100 3.59 8.82 -0.24
CA PRO A 100 2.45 9.41 -0.91
C PRO A 100 2.87 10.55 -1.85
N ASN A 101 2.18 10.68 -2.98
CA ASN A 101 2.16 11.94 -3.72
C ASN A 101 1.26 12.98 -3.01
N LEU A 102 1.16 14.20 -3.55
CA LEU A 102 0.39 15.28 -2.91
C LEU A 102 -1.08 14.90 -2.72
N LEU A 103 -1.75 14.37 -3.76
CA LEU A 103 -3.14 13.96 -3.67
C LEU A 103 -3.34 12.87 -2.60
N GLU A 104 -2.44 11.90 -2.57
CA GLU A 104 -2.49 10.79 -1.61
C GLU A 104 -2.27 11.29 -0.18
N LEU A 105 -1.33 12.23 0.03
CA LEU A 105 -1.10 12.85 1.33
C LEU A 105 -2.35 13.63 1.80
N GLU A 106 -2.99 14.40 0.92
CA GLU A 106 -4.25 15.07 1.20
C GLU A 106 -5.37 14.08 1.55
N GLN A 107 -5.46 12.98 0.79
CA GLN A 107 -6.44 11.93 1.06
C GLN A 107 -6.21 11.22 2.39
N LEU A 108 -4.97 10.92 2.75
CA LEU A 108 -4.61 10.24 3.99
C LEU A 108 -4.86 11.11 5.23
N THR A 109 -4.58 12.42 5.12
CA THR A 109 -4.68 13.35 6.25
C THR A 109 -6.01 14.10 6.33
N GLY A 110 -6.78 14.14 5.22
CA GLY A 110 -7.98 14.96 5.10
C GLY A 110 -7.70 16.47 5.03
N ARG A 111 -6.46 16.87 4.74
CA ARG A 111 -6.02 18.26 4.66
C ARG A 111 -5.89 18.72 3.20
N ASP A 112 -6.15 20.00 2.96
CA ASP A 112 -5.82 20.70 1.71
C ASP A 112 -4.40 21.28 1.85
N ILE A 113 -3.49 20.90 0.95
CA ILE A 113 -2.05 21.21 1.05
C ILE A 113 -1.64 22.12 -0.11
N ARG A 114 -1.20 23.34 0.19
CA ARG A 114 -0.91 24.39 -0.79
C ARG A 114 0.55 24.76 -0.90
N ASN A 115 1.36 24.33 0.06
CA ASN A 115 2.78 24.70 0.14
C ASN A 115 3.57 23.62 0.91
N VAL A 116 4.90 23.72 0.84
CA VAL A 116 5.81 22.76 1.48
C VAL A 116 5.67 22.71 3.01
N PRO A 117 5.56 23.84 3.75
CA PRO A 117 5.31 23.79 5.19
C PRO A 117 4.07 22.98 5.56
N GLU A 118 2.94 23.19 4.88
CA GLU A 118 1.70 22.42 5.10
C GLU A 118 1.88 20.94 4.79
N ALA A 119 2.67 20.59 3.76
CA ALA A 119 3.01 19.21 3.46
C ALA A 119 3.82 18.55 4.59
N ILE A 120 4.80 19.26 5.15
CA ILE A 120 5.59 18.79 6.29
C ILE A 120 4.70 18.53 7.50
N GLU A 121 3.79 19.48 7.82
CA GLU A 121 2.83 19.30 8.92
C GLU A 121 1.89 18.11 8.68
N ALA A 122 1.44 17.91 7.44
CA ALA A 122 0.62 16.78 7.06
C ALA A 122 1.37 15.44 7.25
N CYS A 123 2.64 15.37 6.86
CA CYS A 123 3.49 14.19 7.09
C CYS A 123 3.69 13.90 8.59
N GLN A 124 3.79 14.92 9.43
CA GLN A 124 3.94 14.76 10.88
C GLN A 124 2.66 14.25 11.57
N GLN A 125 1.52 14.34 10.89
CA GLN A 125 0.24 13.84 11.40
C GLN A 125 0.09 12.33 11.19
N LEU A 126 0.78 11.75 10.19
CA LEU A 126 0.75 10.32 9.88
C LEU A 126 1.70 9.50 10.75
#